data_e1ab05ca8417d97e643d508227ad6f22
#
_entry.id   e1ab05ca8417d97e643d508227ad6f22
#
_cell.length_a   1.000
_cell.length_b   1.000
_cell.length_c   1.000
_cell.angle_alpha   90.00
_cell.angle_beta   90.00
_cell.angle_gamma   90.00
#
_symmetry.space_group_name_H-M   'P 1'
#
loop_
_entity.id
_entity.type
_entity.pdbx_description
1 polymer ?
#
loop_
_entity_poly.entity_id
_entity_poly.type
_entity_poly.pdbx_seq_one_letter_code
_entity_poly.pdbx_strand_id
1 'polypeptide(L)'
;MKLSVVILNYNVRYFLELCLKSVEAAFKNIEAEIIVVDNYSTDESCSMVKTLFPKVKLIQKKENWGFSKGNNIGVVEAKGEYICILNPDTVIAEDTFENILAFADLQDNLGIIGCRLIDGKGRFLPESKRNVPTPMVSIKKIFGNSTDYYATQLNQHETGKVDILVGAFMLIKRELYNTVKGFDEDYFMYGEDVDLSYRVIKMGLDNIYFGNTTVIHYKGESTLKDIKYAKRFYQAMKIFYKKHFRNYGLFDLLVWIGSKVMPFFMSGNLEKTQKAKAYVLISERAIQTLRGFTKPLSVIQKIETYEKGTEYIFDNNSLSFKQIMRQIDGFPENSESTFKILPKNSNFILGSNSSKTRGEVVFLKDN
;
A
#
# COMPACT_ATOMS: atom_id res chain seq x y z
N MET A 1 5.79 -8.45 23.47
CA MET A 1 5.39 -8.44 22.04
C MET A 1 6.15 -7.34 21.31
N LYS A 2 6.82 -7.68 20.22
CA LYS A 2 7.68 -6.72 19.49
C LYS A 2 6.89 -5.87 18.48
N LEU A 3 5.88 -6.45 17.80
CA LEU A 3 5.19 -5.81 16.72
C LEU A 3 3.67 -6.01 16.77
N SER A 4 2.90 -4.96 16.51
CA SER A 4 1.47 -5.05 16.15
C SER A 4 1.27 -4.51 14.74
N VAL A 5 0.71 -5.31 13.83
CA VAL A 5 0.34 -4.87 12.48
C VAL A 5 -1.14 -4.51 12.50
N VAL A 6 -1.43 -3.24 12.21
CA VAL A 6 -2.79 -2.69 12.17
C VAL A 6 -3.20 -2.50 10.71
N ILE A 7 -4.29 -3.17 10.31
CA ILE A 7 -4.81 -3.16 8.95
C ILE A 7 -6.25 -2.65 8.98
N LEU A 8 -6.50 -1.53 8.32
CA LEU A 8 -7.85 -1.00 8.14
C LEU A 8 -8.46 -1.54 6.84
N ASN A 9 -9.52 -2.33 6.95
CA ASN A 9 -10.20 -2.93 5.81
C ASN A 9 -11.50 -2.20 5.45
N TYR A 10 -11.76 -2.06 4.13
CA TYR A 10 -13.04 -1.61 3.61
C TYR A 10 -13.31 -2.18 2.21
N ASN A 11 -14.15 -3.23 2.12
CA ASN A 11 -14.62 -3.84 0.87
C ASN A 11 -13.50 -4.31 -0.09
N VAL A 12 -12.46 -5.00 0.43
CA VAL A 12 -11.34 -5.53 -0.36
C VAL A 12 -10.96 -6.96 0.03
N ARG A 13 -11.94 -7.81 0.22
CA ARG A 13 -11.83 -9.16 0.77
C ARG A 13 -10.64 -9.97 0.23
N TYR A 14 -10.45 -10.04 -1.09
CA TYR A 14 -9.42 -10.89 -1.70
C TYR A 14 -8.01 -10.34 -1.54
N PHE A 15 -7.86 -9.01 -1.64
CA PHE A 15 -6.59 -8.35 -1.36
C PHE A 15 -6.23 -8.42 0.11
N LEU A 16 -7.21 -8.26 1.02
CA LEU A 16 -7.00 -8.47 2.44
C LEU A 16 -6.54 -9.90 2.74
N GLU A 17 -7.12 -10.93 2.10
CA GLU A 17 -6.69 -12.31 2.27
C GLU A 17 -5.22 -12.50 1.86
N LEU A 18 -4.81 -11.97 0.70
CA LEU A 18 -3.42 -12.02 0.24
C LEU A 18 -2.49 -11.25 1.18
N CYS A 19 -2.89 -10.06 1.63
CA CYS A 19 -2.15 -9.26 2.60
C CYS A 19 -1.92 -10.05 3.89
N LEU A 20 -2.97 -10.59 4.49
CA LEU A 20 -2.89 -11.37 5.73
C LEU A 20 -1.97 -12.59 5.59
N LYS A 21 -2.05 -13.34 4.48
CA LYS A 21 -1.13 -14.47 4.21
C LYS A 21 0.33 -14.01 4.15
N SER A 22 0.60 -12.85 3.56
CA SER A 22 1.96 -12.30 3.48
C SER A 22 2.47 -11.83 4.85
N VAL A 23 1.59 -11.21 5.66
CA VAL A 23 1.93 -10.78 7.03
C VAL A 23 2.19 -11.96 7.95
N GLU A 24 1.34 -13.01 7.93
CA GLU A 24 1.57 -14.23 8.72
C GLU A 24 2.88 -14.92 8.33
N ALA A 25 3.22 -14.95 7.03
CA ALA A 25 4.49 -15.49 6.57
C ALA A 25 5.71 -14.71 7.08
N ALA A 26 5.54 -13.39 7.31
CA ALA A 26 6.58 -12.51 7.81
C ALA A 26 6.76 -12.53 9.34
N PHE A 27 5.91 -13.26 10.07
CA PHE A 27 5.99 -13.35 11.55
C PHE A 27 6.85 -14.51 12.08
N LYS A 28 7.49 -15.27 11.20
CA LYS A 28 8.14 -16.56 11.53
C LYS A 28 9.04 -16.53 12.76
N ASN A 29 9.74 -15.42 13.01
CA ASN A 29 10.69 -15.27 14.11
C ASN A 29 10.40 -14.07 15.00
N ILE A 30 9.18 -13.53 14.95
CA ILE A 30 8.83 -12.28 15.63
C ILE A 30 7.58 -12.51 16.50
N GLU A 31 7.67 -12.12 17.76
CA GLU A 31 6.49 -12.08 18.62
C GLU A 31 5.60 -10.90 18.21
N ALA A 32 4.58 -11.21 17.41
CA ALA A 32 3.74 -10.19 16.77
C ALA A 32 2.24 -10.57 16.77
N GLU A 33 1.40 -9.58 16.53
CA GLU A 33 -0.04 -9.73 16.37
C GLU A 33 -0.54 -8.99 15.12
N ILE A 34 -1.67 -9.43 14.59
CA ILE A 34 -2.41 -8.74 13.53
C ILE A 34 -3.73 -8.25 14.11
N ILE A 35 -4.03 -6.98 13.88
CA ILE A 35 -5.29 -6.34 14.22
C ILE A 35 -5.92 -5.83 12.92
N VAL A 36 -7.07 -6.40 12.57
CA VAL A 36 -7.87 -5.94 11.42
C VAL A 36 -9.04 -5.13 11.97
N VAL A 37 -9.12 -3.87 11.54
CA VAL A 37 -10.29 -3.04 11.77
C VAL A 37 -11.14 -3.04 10.51
N ASP A 38 -12.28 -3.66 10.56
CA ASP A 38 -13.23 -3.63 9.46
C ASP A 38 -14.12 -2.39 9.56
N ASN A 39 -13.99 -1.51 8.59
CA ASN A 39 -14.59 -0.19 8.56
C ASN A 39 -15.98 -0.20 7.88
N TYR A 40 -16.85 -1.16 8.30
CA TYR A 40 -18.17 -1.37 7.76
C TYR A 40 -18.18 -1.94 6.33
N SER A 41 -17.44 -3.02 6.10
CA SER A 41 -17.47 -3.74 4.83
C SER A 41 -18.79 -4.47 4.64
N THR A 42 -19.26 -4.51 3.39
CA THR A 42 -20.46 -5.24 2.96
C THR A 42 -20.14 -6.50 2.17
N ASP A 43 -18.85 -6.74 1.92
CA ASP A 43 -18.34 -7.95 1.30
C ASP A 43 -18.04 -9.05 2.37
N GLU A 44 -17.47 -10.15 1.93
CA GLU A 44 -17.16 -11.30 2.80
C GLU A 44 -15.87 -11.14 3.62
N SER A 45 -15.32 -9.91 3.76
CA SER A 45 -14.06 -9.67 4.47
C SER A 45 -14.09 -10.21 5.89
N CYS A 46 -15.13 -9.89 6.66
CA CYS A 46 -15.23 -10.30 8.06
C CYS A 46 -15.37 -11.80 8.25
N SER A 47 -16.16 -12.47 7.43
CA SER A 47 -16.34 -13.93 7.48
C SER A 47 -15.04 -14.64 7.08
N MET A 48 -14.37 -14.15 6.04
CA MET A 48 -13.07 -14.65 5.60
C MET A 48 -12.01 -14.56 6.72
N VAL A 49 -11.86 -13.40 7.37
CA VAL A 49 -10.91 -13.23 8.48
C VAL A 49 -11.19 -14.22 9.61
N LYS A 50 -12.47 -14.36 10.04
CA LYS A 50 -12.84 -15.29 11.12
C LYS A 50 -12.54 -16.75 10.77
N THR A 51 -12.74 -17.13 9.51
CA THR A 51 -12.60 -18.53 9.08
C THR A 51 -11.14 -18.89 8.78
N LEU A 52 -10.41 -18.04 8.05
CA LEU A 52 -9.08 -18.36 7.58
C LEU A 52 -7.96 -17.87 8.51
N PHE A 53 -8.22 -16.85 9.33
CA PHE A 53 -7.24 -16.22 10.21
C PHE A 53 -7.74 -16.09 11.66
N PRO A 54 -8.02 -17.20 12.35
CA PRO A 54 -8.66 -17.18 13.69
C PRO A 54 -7.79 -16.52 14.77
N LYS A 55 -6.49 -16.33 14.54
CA LYS A 55 -5.57 -15.64 15.45
C LYS A 55 -5.58 -14.13 15.27
N VAL A 56 -6.14 -13.61 14.18
CA VAL A 56 -6.24 -12.19 13.90
C VAL A 56 -7.30 -11.57 14.79
N LYS A 57 -6.94 -10.47 15.45
CA LYS A 57 -7.91 -9.68 16.22
C LYS A 57 -8.75 -8.85 15.25
N LEU A 58 -10.01 -9.23 15.07
CA LEU A 58 -10.94 -8.52 14.19
C LEU A 58 -11.85 -7.58 14.98
N ILE A 59 -11.81 -6.29 14.63
CA ILE A 59 -12.67 -5.23 15.19
C ILE A 59 -13.65 -4.79 14.11
N GLN A 60 -14.93 -5.12 14.26
CA GLN A 60 -15.96 -4.75 13.29
C GLN A 60 -16.66 -3.45 13.69
N LYS A 61 -16.73 -2.49 12.78
CA LYS A 61 -17.44 -1.22 12.98
C LYS A 61 -18.81 -1.26 12.33
N LYS A 62 -19.73 -0.43 12.83
CA LYS A 62 -21.10 -0.32 12.33
C LYS A 62 -21.28 0.81 11.31
N GLU A 63 -20.24 1.58 11.05
CA GLU A 63 -20.19 2.67 10.09
C GLU A 63 -18.75 2.91 9.62
N ASN A 64 -18.57 3.59 8.48
CA ASN A 64 -17.24 3.92 7.95
C ASN A 64 -16.70 5.20 8.60
N TRP A 65 -15.69 5.05 9.44
CA TRP A 65 -15.06 6.12 10.22
C TRP A 65 -13.88 6.79 9.51
N GLY A 66 -13.59 6.42 8.28
CA GLY A 66 -12.44 6.92 7.53
C GLY A 66 -11.13 6.24 7.93
N PHE A 67 -10.03 6.71 7.33
CA PHE A 67 -8.72 6.10 7.50
C PHE A 67 -8.10 6.41 8.88
N SER A 68 -8.08 7.69 9.26
CA SER A 68 -7.43 8.15 10.51
C SER A 68 -8.04 7.48 11.73
N LYS A 69 -9.33 7.65 11.92
CA LYS A 69 -10.04 7.11 13.09
C LYS A 69 -10.07 5.59 13.10
N GLY A 70 -10.23 4.95 11.93
CA GLY A 70 -10.19 3.50 11.83
C GLY A 70 -8.85 2.92 12.30
N ASN A 71 -7.73 3.48 11.86
CA ASN A 71 -6.40 3.04 12.31
C ASN A 71 -6.17 3.35 13.79
N ASN A 72 -6.55 4.54 14.28
CA ASN A 72 -6.43 4.88 15.71
C ASN A 72 -7.12 3.85 16.60
N ILE A 73 -8.33 3.40 16.22
CA ILE A 73 -9.05 2.34 16.94
C ILE A 73 -8.24 1.04 16.99
N GLY A 74 -7.61 0.65 15.88
CA GLY A 74 -6.73 -0.53 15.84
C GLY A 74 -5.51 -0.38 16.76
N VAL A 75 -4.90 0.81 16.74
CA VAL A 75 -3.71 1.09 17.57
C VAL A 75 -4.01 1.09 19.07
N VAL A 76 -5.19 1.50 19.50
CA VAL A 76 -5.60 1.41 20.93
C VAL A 76 -5.54 -0.04 21.44
N GLU A 77 -5.78 -1.01 20.58
CA GLU A 77 -5.78 -2.43 20.92
C GLU A 77 -4.40 -3.11 20.75
N ALA A 78 -3.41 -2.36 20.24
CA ALA A 78 -2.07 -2.87 19.95
C ALA A 78 -1.23 -3.01 21.22
N LYS A 79 -0.46 -4.11 21.29
CA LYS A 79 0.41 -4.45 22.42
C LYS A 79 1.89 -4.39 22.06
N GLY A 80 2.23 -4.33 20.77
CA GLY A 80 3.59 -4.30 20.29
C GLY A 80 4.37 -3.07 20.73
N GLU A 81 5.66 -3.21 20.87
CA GLU A 81 6.60 -2.09 21.03
C GLU A 81 6.55 -1.17 19.81
N TYR A 82 6.53 -1.79 18.63
CA TYR A 82 6.32 -1.12 17.35
C TYR A 82 4.90 -1.37 16.83
N ILE A 83 4.38 -0.39 16.11
CA ILE A 83 3.14 -0.48 15.34
C ILE A 83 3.51 -0.37 13.88
N CYS A 84 2.98 -1.26 13.04
CA CYS A 84 2.99 -1.11 11.60
C CYS A 84 1.56 -0.83 11.12
N ILE A 85 1.31 0.37 10.63
CA ILE A 85 0.10 0.68 9.85
C ILE A 85 0.31 0.12 8.45
N LEU A 86 -0.59 -0.74 8.00
CA LEU A 86 -0.46 -1.45 6.73
C LEU A 86 -1.78 -1.43 5.96
N ASN A 87 -1.73 -1.06 4.68
CA ASN A 87 -2.93 -1.12 3.84
C ASN A 87 -3.32 -2.56 3.50
N PRO A 88 -4.62 -2.86 3.37
CA PRO A 88 -5.13 -4.21 3.10
C PRO A 88 -4.83 -4.71 1.68
N ASP A 89 -4.40 -3.83 0.78
CA ASP A 89 -4.02 -4.12 -0.61
C ASP A 89 -2.50 -4.12 -0.81
N THR A 90 -1.74 -4.54 0.22
CA THR A 90 -0.29 -4.70 0.18
C THR A 90 0.13 -6.17 0.25
N VAL A 91 1.34 -6.45 -0.24
CA VAL A 91 2.01 -7.74 -0.08
C VAL A 91 3.43 -7.49 0.41
N ILE A 92 3.83 -8.16 1.47
CA ILE A 92 5.17 -8.05 2.06
C ILE A 92 5.96 -9.35 1.92
N ALA A 93 7.29 -9.26 1.90
CA ALA A 93 8.18 -10.41 1.90
C ALA A 93 8.30 -11.02 3.31
N GLU A 94 8.68 -12.29 3.39
CA GLU A 94 8.81 -13.02 4.64
C GLU A 94 9.83 -12.40 5.61
N ASP A 95 10.84 -11.70 5.10
CA ASP A 95 11.91 -11.06 5.89
C ASP A 95 11.68 -9.55 6.10
N THR A 96 10.52 -9.01 5.67
CA THR A 96 10.23 -7.58 5.75
C THR A 96 10.35 -7.05 7.18
N PHE A 97 9.65 -7.65 8.13
CA PHE A 97 9.66 -7.16 9.50
C PHE A 97 10.97 -7.44 10.23
N GLU A 98 11.63 -8.56 9.97
CA GLU A 98 12.94 -8.86 10.54
C GLU A 98 13.96 -7.79 10.15
N ASN A 99 14.06 -7.47 8.86
CA ASN A 99 15.00 -6.47 8.36
C ASN A 99 14.71 -5.07 8.89
N ILE A 100 13.44 -4.64 8.86
CA ILE A 100 13.08 -3.28 9.22
C ILE A 100 13.13 -3.03 10.74
N LEU A 101 12.81 -4.03 11.57
CA LEU A 101 12.93 -3.96 13.02
C LEU A 101 14.39 -3.97 13.47
N ALA A 102 15.23 -4.82 12.87
CA ALA A 102 16.66 -4.82 13.12
C ALA A 102 17.30 -3.46 12.79
N PHE A 103 16.88 -2.84 11.69
CA PHE A 103 17.30 -1.47 11.36
C PHE A 103 16.76 -0.44 12.35
N ALA A 104 15.48 -0.53 12.73
CA ALA A 104 14.83 0.41 13.64
C ALA A 104 15.47 0.44 15.03
N ASP A 105 15.87 -0.72 15.55
CA ASP A 105 16.49 -0.86 16.86
C ASP A 105 17.89 -0.21 16.94
N LEU A 106 18.53 0.09 15.81
CA LEU A 106 19.83 0.76 15.73
C LEU A 106 19.71 2.30 15.59
N GLN A 107 18.49 2.84 15.52
CA GLN A 107 18.29 4.28 15.32
C GLN A 107 17.97 4.99 16.62
N ASP A 108 18.83 5.94 17.05
CA ASP A 108 18.62 6.71 18.27
C ASP A 108 17.51 7.75 18.13
N ASN A 109 17.38 8.39 16.97
CA ASN A 109 16.44 9.49 16.71
C ASN A 109 15.30 9.10 15.76
N LEU A 110 14.75 7.89 15.95
CA LEU A 110 13.77 7.32 15.04
C LEU A 110 12.40 7.96 15.18
N GLY A 111 11.88 8.49 14.07
CA GLY A 111 10.50 8.84 13.85
C GLY A 111 9.70 7.67 13.25
N ILE A 112 9.33 7.78 11.98
CA ILE A 112 8.58 6.77 11.25
C ILE A 112 9.51 6.12 10.21
N ILE A 113 9.34 4.81 9.97
CA ILE A 113 9.98 4.13 8.85
C ILE A 113 8.91 3.75 7.83
N GLY A 114 9.12 4.15 6.57
CA GLY A 114 8.44 3.63 5.40
C GLY A 114 9.40 2.81 4.54
N CYS A 115 8.87 2.09 3.57
CA CYS A 115 9.69 1.26 2.69
C CYS A 115 9.45 1.57 1.21
N ARG A 116 10.24 0.93 0.35
CA ARG A 116 10.07 0.99 -1.09
C ARG A 116 8.76 0.32 -1.48
N LEU A 117 7.87 1.08 -2.14
CA LEU A 117 6.63 0.54 -2.68
C LEU A 117 6.73 0.40 -4.20
N ILE A 118 6.19 -0.71 -4.71
CA ILE A 118 5.97 -0.94 -6.13
C ILE A 118 4.48 -1.20 -6.39
N ASP A 119 4.00 -0.85 -7.58
CA ASP A 119 2.63 -1.18 -7.99
C ASP A 119 2.51 -2.65 -8.44
N GLY A 120 1.29 -3.08 -8.81
CA GLY A 120 1.04 -4.43 -9.32
C GLY A 120 1.75 -4.77 -10.63
N LYS A 121 2.42 -3.80 -11.28
CA LYS A 121 3.28 -3.99 -12.46
C LYS A 121 4.77 -3.95 -12.14
N GLY A 122 5.15 -3.91 -10.87
CA GLY A 122 6.54 -3.80 -10.44
C GLY A 122 7.14 -2.39 -10.56
N ARG A 123 6.34 -1.36 -10.91
CA ARG A 123 6.85 0.00 -11.06
C ARG A 123 6.96 0.67 -9.70
N PHE A 124 8.06 1.38 -9.49
CA PHE A 124 8.28 2.15 -8.27
C PHE A 124 7.19 3.21 -8.07
N LEU A 125 6.70 3.33 -6.86
CA LEU A 125 5.74 4.34 -6.43
C LEU A 125 6.47 5.51 -5.75
N PRO A 126 6.67 6.66 -6.44
CA PRO A 126 7.49 7.76 -5.92
C PRO A 126 6.91 8.40 -4.66
N GLU A 127 5.63 8.22 -4.37
CA GLU A 127 5.02 8.66 -3.10
C GLU A 127 5.53 7.91 -1.88
N SER A 128 6.32 6.85 -2.03
CA SER A 128 6.99 6.16 -0.92
C SER A 128 7.88 7.10 -0.11
N LYS A 129 8.39 8.15 -0.74
CA LYS A 129 9.29 9.14 -0.15
C LYS A 129 9.01 10.52 -0.74
N ARG A 130 8.65 11.45 0.14
CA ARG A 130 8.23 12.81 -0.25
C ARG A 130 8.88 13.85 0.67
N ASN A 131 8.98 15.07 0.16
CA ASN A 131 9.31 16.25 0.95
C ASN A 131 8.02 16.89 1.52
N VAL A 132 8.17 17.81 2.47
CA VAL A 132 7.03 18.57 3.01
C VAL A 132 6.32 19.30 1.85
N PRO A 133 5.03 19.08 1.65
CA PRO A 133 4.26 19.80 0.64
C PRO A 133 3.96 21.23 1.11
N THR A 134 4.99 22.09 1.18
CA THR A 134 4.79 23.51 1.46
C THR A 134 3.86 24.14 0.40
N PRO A 135 3.22 25.29 0.65
CA PRO A 135 2.39 25.94 -0.36
C PRO A 135 3.08 26.12 -1.71
N MET A 136 4.37 26.50 -1.71
CA MET A 136 5.15 26.68 -2.94
C MET A 136 5.40 25.35 -3.67
N VAL A 137 5.78 24.29 -2.94
CA VAL A 137 5.98 22.95 -3.50
C VAL A 137 4.68 22.42 -4.13
N SER A 138 3.56 22.64 -3.48
CA SER A 138 2.24 22.20 -3.98
C SER A 138 1.77 22.99 -5.19
N ILE A 139 2.04 24.31 -5.23
CA ILE A 139 1.78 25.14 -6.41
C ILE A 139 2.61 24.62 -7.61
N LYS A 140 3.94 24.42 -7.43
CA LYS A 140 4.79 23.87 -8.50
C LYS A 140 4.26 22.55 -9.03
N LYS A 141 3.82 21.65 -8.13
CA LYS A 141 3.26 20.34 -8.51
C LYS A 141 1.96 20.48 -9.32
N ILE A 142 1.06 21.41 -8.95
CA ILE A 142 -0.18 21.68 -9.71
C ILE A 142 0.16 22.15 -11.14
N PHE A 143 1.24 22.90 -11.32
CA PHE A 143 1.73 23.33 -12.62
C PHE A 143 2.66 22.31 -13.33
N GLY A 144 2.66 21.05 -12.88
CA GLY A 144 3.36 19.93 -13.53
C GLY A 144 4.82 19.71 -13.08
N ASN A 145 5.37 20.56 -12.21
CA ASN A 145 6.71 20.36 -11.64
C ASN A 145 6.63 19.68 -10.28
N SER A 146 6.88 18.38 -10.25
CA SER A 146 6.85 17.56 -9.03
C SER A 146 8.22 17.28 -8.42
N THR A 147 9.30 17.90 -8.93
CA THR A 147 10.68 17.64 -8.48
C THR A 147 10.86 17.89 -6.98
N ASP A 148 10.37 19.03 -6.49
CA ASP A 148 10.47 19.38 -5.06
C ASP A 148 9.49 18.61 -4.17
N TYR A 149 8.50 17.91 -4.75
CA TYR A 149 7.49 17.18 -4.01
C TYR A 149 7.97 15.77 -3.61
N TYR A 150 8.71 15.09 -4.50
CA TYR A 150 9.28 13.79 -4.22
C TYR A 150 10.71 13.92 -3.73
N ALA A 151 11.12 13.07 -2.80
CA ALA A 151 12.49 13.04 -2.26
C ALA A 151 13.45 12.39 -3.27
N THR A 152 13.76 13.12 -4.35
CA THR A 152 14.58 12.64 -5.48
C THR A 152 16.09 12.56 -5.17
N GLN A 153 16.51 13.13 -4.03
CA GLN A 153 17.90 13.05 -3.53
C GLN A 153 18.34 11.63 -3.16
N LEU A 154 17.37 10.74 -2.88
CA LEU A 154 17.62 9.30 -2.68
C LEU A 154 17.16 8.55 -3.93
N ASN A 155 17.91 7.55 -4.39
CA ASN A 155 17.35 6.62 -5.36
C ASN A 155 16.36 5.65 -4.68
N GLN A 156 15.65 4.84 -5.47
CA GLN A 156 14.59 3.98 -4.94
C GLN A 156 15.07 2.84 -4.04
N HIS A 157 16.35 2.46 -4.09
CA HIS A 157 16.94 1.40 -3.28
C HIS A 157 17.80 1.92 -2.13
N GLU A 158 18.00 3.24 -2.03
CA GLU A 158 18.76 3.84 -0.94
C GLU A 158 17.91 4.04 0.30
N THR A 159 18.53 3.86 1.46
CA THR A 159 17.92 4.15 2.75
C THR A 159 18.40 5.51 3.25
N GLY A 160 17.48 6.37 3.70
CA GLY A 160 17.84 7.68 4.19
C GLY A 160 16.66 8.48 4.74
N LYS A 161 17.00 9.68 5.26
CA LYS A 161 16.03 10.60 5.86
C LYS A 161 15.15 11.22 4.77
N VAL A 162 13.86 11.29 5.05
CA VAL A 162 12.84 11.95 4.22
C VAL A 162 11.85 12.67 5.11
N ASP A 163 11.10 13.63 4.57
CA ASP A 163 10.14 14.34 5.39
C ASP A 163 8.85 13.54 5.59
N ILE A 164 8.29 13.03 4.49
CA ILE A 164 6.93 12.47 4.46
C ILE A 164 6.96 11.06 3.88
N LEU A 165 6.35 10.15 4.59
CA LEU A 165 6.12 8.76 4.20
C LEU A 165 4.65 8.53 3.85
N VAL A 166 4.33 7.46 3.11
CA VAL A 166 2.97 7.14 2.71
C VAL A 166 2.30 6.18 3.69
N GLY A 167 1.02 6.40 3.96
CA GLY A 167 0.24 5.61 4.91
C GLY A 167 0.00 4.14 4.54
N ALA A 168 0.49 3.70 3.38
CA ALA A 168 0.37 2.30 2.97
C ALA A 168 1.25 1.33 3.77
N PHE A 169 2.39 1.81 4.27
CA PHE A 169 3.29 1.12 5.20
C PHE A 169 3.99 2.15 6.08
N MET A 170 3.71 2.17 7.37
CA MET A 170 4.36 3.06 8.35
C MET A 170 4.68 2.27 9.61
N LEU A 171 5.97 2.08 9.90
CA LEU A 171 6.44 1.49 11.15
C LEU A 171 6.83 2.63 12.11
N ILE A 172 6.30 2.60 13.33
CA ILE A 172 6.52 3.63 14.35
C ILE A 172 6.54 2.98 15.74
N LYS A 173 7.34 3.49 16.66
CA LYS A 173 7.24 3.10 18.08
C LYS A 173 5.85 3.46 18.63
N ARG A 174 5.19 2.52 19.30
CA ARG A 174 3.84 2.74 19.88
C ARG A 174 3.81 3.93 20.82
N GLU A 175 4.85 4.11 21.62
CA GLU A 175 4.98 5.26 22.53
C GLU A 175 5.00 6.59 21.76
N LEU A 176 5.77 6.67 20.66
CA LEU A 176 5.82 7.86 19.82
C LEU A 176 4.44 8.11 19.14
N TYR A 177 3.78 7.07 18.64
CA TYR A 177 2.44 7.20 18.05
C TYR A 177 1.46 7.82 19.06
N ASN A 178 1.50 7.36 20.31
CA ASN A 178 0.64 7.88 21.38
C ASN A 178 1.02 9.32 21.78
N THR A 179 2.32 9.63 21.82
CA THR A 179 2.82 10.98 22.13
C THR A 179 2.35 12.01 21.11
N VAL A 180 2.40 11.67 19.82
CA VAL A 180 1.88 12.54 18.74
C VAL A 180 0.37 12.44 18.60
N LYS A 181 -0.33 11.68 19.44
CA LYS A 181 -1.79 11.46 19.42
C LYS A 181 -2.31 10.79 18.15
N GLY A 182 -1.49 9.93 17.57
CA GLY A 182 -1.86 9.14 16.39
C GLY A 182 -2.19 9.95 15.13
N PHE A 183 -2.98 9.37 14.25
CA PHE A 183 -3.54 10.11 13.11
C PHE A 183 -4.55 11.15 13.58
N ASP A 184 -4.53 12.31 12.94
CA ASP A 184 -5.49 13.38 13.20
C ASP A 184 -6.84 13.04 12.54
N GLU A 185 -7.88 12.92 13.35
CA GLU A 185 -9.22 12.46 12.92
C GLU A 185 -10.02 13.50 12.11
N ASP A 186 -9.54 14.74 12.01
CA ASP A 186 -10.11 15.72 11.08
C ASP A 186 -9.90 15.29 9.61
N TYR A 187 -8.91 14.42 9.36
CA TYR A 187 -8.71 13.79 8.04
C TYR A 187 -9.52 12.50 7.97
N PHE A 188 -10.60 12.54 7.20
CA PHE A 188 -11.36 11.31 6.93
C PHE A 188 -10.54 10.31 6.09
N MET A 189 -9.83 10.81 5.09
CA MET A 189 -8.96 10.06 4.19
C MET A 189 -8.11 11.03 3.37
N TYR A 190 -6.83 10.68 3.13
CA TYR A 190 -5.77 11.48 2.51
C TYR A 190 -5.24 12.60 3.40
N GLY A 191 -3.93 12.79 3.35
CA GLY A 191 -3.22 13.83 4.09
C GLY A 191 -2.93 13.51 5.55
N GLU A 192 -3.54 12.49 6.12
CA GLU A 192 -3.26 12.01 7.49
C GLU A 192 -1.83 11.50 7.62
N ASP A 193 -1.30 10.86 6.58
CA ASP A 193 0.08 10.38 6.50
C ASP A 193 1.09 11.55 6.40
N VAL A 194 0.73 12.58 5.64
CA VAL A 194 1.49 13.83 5.55
C VAL A 194 1.51 14.54 6.90
N ASP A 195 0.35 14.66 7.54
CA ASP A 195 0.19 15.32 8.83
C ASP A 195 0.98 14.59 9.94
N LEU A 196 0.83 13.26 10.04
CA LEU A 196 1.55 12.46 11.02
C LEU A 196 3.07 12.57 10.83
N SER A 197 3.56 12.38 9.60
CA SER A 197 4.97 12.49 9.26
C SER A 197 5.51 13.89 9.61
N TYR A 198 4.76 14.94 9.28
CA TYR A 198 5.14 16.32 9.55
C TYR A 198 5.18 16.64 11.05
N ARG A 199 4.22 16.15 11.85
CA ARG A 199 4.24 16.31 13.32
C ARG A 199 5.44 15.62 13.95
N VAL A 200 5.83 14.46 13.46
CA VAL A 200 6.99 13.71 13.93
C VAL A 200 8.30 14.48 13.66
N ILE A 201 8.53 14.98 12.44
CA ILE A 201 9.73 15.77 12.15
C ILE A 201 9.76 17.10 12.93
N LYS A 202 8.61 17.70 13.24
CA LYS A 202 8.55 18.91 14.10
C LYS A 202 8.95 18.66 15.55
N MET A 203 8.94 17.41 16.01
CA MET A 203 9.51 17.01 17.31
C MET A 203 11.03 16.84 17.25
N GLY A 204 11.67 17.01 16.08
CA GLY A 204 13.10 16.81 15.88
C GLY A 204 13.48 15.37 15.59
N LEU A 205 12.51 14.47 15.30
CA LEU A 205 12.75 13.07 14.97
C LEU A 205 12.89 12.85 13.46
N ASP A 206 13.57 11.78 13.08
CA ASP A 206 13.89 11.47 11.70
C ASP A 206 12.91 10.45 11.10
N ASN A 207 12.15 10.85 10.10
CA ASN A 207 11.44 9.89 9.26
C ASN A 207 12.42 9.28 8.26
N ILE A 208 12.36 7.95 8.09
CA ILE A 208 13.32 7.21 7.28
C ILE A 208 12.60 6.41 6.20
N TYR A 209 13.02 6.59 4.97
CA TYR A 209 12.72 5.71 3.87
C TYR A 209 13.73 4.55 3.87
N PHE A 210 13.25 3.32 4.05
CA PHE A 210 14.05 2.10 4.06
C PHE A 210 13.97 1.41 2.69
N GLY A 211 14.87 1.79 1.77
CA GLY A 211 14.87 1.35 0.38
C GLY A 211 15.24 -0.13 0.17
N ASN A 212 15.83 -0.77 1.19
CA ASN A 212 16.27 -2.18 1.11
C ASN A 212 15.13 -3.19 1.24
N THR A 213 13.92 -2.73 1.59
CA THR A 213 12.73 -3.58 1.70
C THR A 213 11.67 -3.10 0.72
N THR A 214 11.18 -4.02 -0.10
CA THR A 214 10.14 -3.76 -1.09
C THR A 214 8.79 -4.32 -0.61
N VAL A 215 7.73 -3.56 -0.86
CA VAL A 215 6.33 -3.98 -0.62
C VAL A 215 5.52 -3.72 -1.90
N ILE A 216 4.72 -4.67 -2.32
CA ILE A 216 3.73 -4.43 -3.38
C ILE A 216 2.55 -3.67 -2.76
N HIS A 217 2.12 -2.58 -3.40
CA HIS A 217 0.92 -1.85 -3.05
C HIS A 217 0.05 -1.69 -4.30
N TYR A 218 -1.01 -2.47 -4.39
CA TYR A 218 -1.84 -2.54 -5.60
C TYR A 218 -2.55 -1.23 -5.92
N LYS A 219 -2.91 -0.45 -4.91
CA LYS A 219 -3.58 0.85 -5.00
C LYS A 219 -4.94 0.81 -5.72
N GLY A 220 -5.84 1.67 -5.29
CA GLY A 220 -7.13 1.84 -5.95
C GLY A 220 -8.19 0.80 -5.59
N GLU A 221 -7.85 -0.22 -4.79
CA GLU A 221 -8.79 -1.28 -4.42
C GLU A 221 -9.92 -0.75 -3.54
N SER A 222 -9.59 0.06 -2.53
CA SER A 222 -10.58 0.67 -1.64
C SER A 222 -11.15 1.98 -2.18
N THR A 223 -10.51 2.64 -3.15
CA THR A 223 -10.88 4.00 -3.55
C THR A 223 -10.56 4.29 -5.02
N LEU A 224 -11.59 4.46 -5.83
CA LEU A 224 -11.45 4.92 -7.21
C LEU A 224 -11.13 6.42 -7.23
N LYS A 225 -10.31 6.86 -8.19
CA LYS A 225 -10.00 8.28 -8.45
C LYS A 225 -11.18 8.95 -9.18
N ASP A 226 -12.25 9.20 -8.45
CA ASP A 226 -13.45 9.88 -8.90
C ASP A 226 -13.55 11.33 -8.36
N ILE A 227 -14.68 11.98 -8.61
CA ILE A 227 -14.96 13.33 -8.09
C ILE A 227 -14.93 13.36 -6.55
N LYS A 228 -15.36 12.28 -5.88
CA LYS A 228 -15.34 12.18 -4.42
C LYS A 228 -13.91 12.13 -3.90
N TYR A 229 -13.03 11.42 -4.60
CA TYR A 229 -11.58 11.40 -4.35
C TYR A 229 -11.01 12.83 -4.39
N ALA A 230 -11.24 13.57 -5.50
CA ALA A 230 -10.73 14.92 -5.66
C ALA A 230 -11.21 15.83 -4.52
N LYS A 231 -12.50 15.78 -4.19
CA LYS A 231 -13.08 16.57 -3.10
C LYS A 231 -12.43 16.29 -1.75
N ARG A 232 -12.24 15.01 -1.39
CA ARG A 232 -11.58 14.61 -0.14
C ARG A 232 -10.12 15.04 -0.11
N PHE A 233 -9.41 14.86 -1.22
CA PHE A 233 -8.00 15.28 -1.33
C PHE A 233 -7.83 16.78 -1.10
N TYR A 234 -8.67 17.62 -1.74
CA TYR A 234 -8.62 19.07 -1.54
C TYR A 234 -9.03 19.49 -0.13
N GLN A 235 -10.00 18.80 0.48
CA GLN A 235 -10.34 19.02 1.89
C GLN A 235 -9.16 18.72 2.81
N ALA A 236 -8.47 17.60 2.60
CA ALA A 236 -7.31 17.20 3.36
C ALA A 236 -6.17 18.23 3.23
N MET A 237 -5.89 18.70 2.03
CA MET A 237 -4.92 19.78 1.82
C MET A 237 -5.30 21.04 2.60
N LYS A 238 -6.57 21.45 2.55
CA LYS A 238 -7.05 22.63 3.29
C LYS A 238 -6.82 22.47 4.80
N ILE A 239 -7.11 21.29 5.36
CA ILE A 239 -6.88 21.00 6.78
C ILE A 239 -5.39 21.13 7.09
N PHE A 240 -4.52 20.51 6.28
CA PHE A 240 -3.07 20.52 6.49
C PHE A 240 -2.50 21.94 6.50
N TYR A 241 -2.85 22.76 5.51
CA TYR A 241 -2.34 24.13 5.44
C TYR A 241 -2.88 25.02 6.57
N LYS A 242 -4.16 24.88 6.93
CA LYS A 242 -4.75 25.61 8.05
C LYS A 242 -4.06 25.29 9.37
N LYS A 243 -3.66 24.02 9.59
CA LYS A 243 -3.03 23.57 10.84
C LYS A 243 -1.55 23.95 10.93
N HIS A 244 -0.84 23.91 9.80
CA HIS A 244 0.62 23.97 9.82
C HIS A 244 1.25 25.23 9.21
N PHE A 245 0.48 26.06 8.47
CA PHE A 245 1.01 27.24 7.79
C PHE A 245 0.16 28.48 8.07
N ARG A 246 0.79 29.57 8.58
CA ARG A 246 0.08 30.79 8.99
C ARG A 246 -0.50 31.61 7.83
N ASN A 247 0.14 31.66 6.66
CA ASN A 247 -0.23 32.47 5.51
C ASN A 247 -0.64 31.62 4.32
N TYR A 248 -1.83 31.05 4.39
CA TYR A 248 -2.34 30.18 3.35
C TYR A 248 -3.49 30.80 2.52
N GLY A 249 -3.91 32.06 2.77
CA GLY A 249 -5.07 32.66 2.11
C GLY A 249 -5.03 32.67 0.58
N LEU A 250 -3.88 33.02 -0.01
CA LEU A 250 -3.70 32.90 -1.47
C LEU A 250 -3.75 31.44 -1.95
N PHE A 251 -3.19 30.53 -1.15
CA PHE A 251 -3.23 29.09 -1.44
C PHE A 251 -4.64 28.51 -1.29
N ASP A 252 -5.42 28.96 -0.31
CA ASP A 252 -6.84 28.56 -0.13
C ASP A 252 -7.67 28.94 -1.37
N LEU A 253 -7.41 30.10 -1.97
CA LEU A 253 -8.02 30.52 -3.23
C LEU A 253 -7.62 29.60 -4.39
N LEU A 254 -6.33 29.24 -4.52
CA LEU A 254 -5.84 28.33 -5.57
C LEU A 254 -6.39 26.92 -5.40
N VAL A 255 -6.46 26.42 -4.16
CA VAL A 255 -7.09 25.13 -3.84
C VAL A 255 -8.57 25.15 -4.16
N TRP A 256 -9.27 26.25 -3.84
CA TRP A 256 -10.67 26.42 -4.19
C TRP A 256 -10.90 26.40 -5.70
N ILE A 257 -10.11 27.16 -6.47
CA ILE A 257 -10.14 27.15 -7.95
C ILE A 257 -9.85 25.73 -8.46
N GLY A 258 -8.79 25.09 -7.98
CA GLY A 258 -8.42 23.72 -8.35
C GLY A 258 -9.54 22.72 -8.08
N SER A 259 -10.21 22.81 -6.94
CA SER A 259 -11.34 21.93 -6.59
C SER A 259 -12.54 22.07 -7.54
N LYS A 260 -12.70 23.21 -8.18
CA LYS A 260 -13.77 23.49 -9.15
C LYS A 260 -13.38 23.10 -10.59
N VAL A 261 -12.11 23.26 -10.94
CA VAL A 261 -11.63 23.13 -12.33
C VAL A 261 -11.10 21.70 -12.62
N MET A 262 -10.38 21.10 -11.67
CA MET A 262 -9.80 19.75 -11.83
C MET A 262 -10.80 18.65 -12.18
N PRO A 263 -12.03 18.59 -11.63
CA PRO A 263 -12.99 17.55 -12.00
C PRO A 263 -13.30 17.50 -13.51
N PHE A 264 -13.21 18.64 -14.20
CA PHE A 264 -13.43 18.72 -15.65
C PHE A 264 -12.26 18.13 -16.46
N PHE A 265 -11.04 18.14 -15.90
CA PHE A 265 -9.85 17.56 -16.55
C PHE A 265 -9.60 16.10 -16.18
N MET A 266 -10.24 15.60 -15.10
CA MET A 266 -10.08 14.20 -14.67
C MET A 266 -10.93 13.20 -15.45
N SER A 267 -11.83 13.64 -16.34
CA SER A 267 -12.74 12.77 -17.09
C SER A 267 -12.14 12.15 -18.36
N GLY A 268 -10.83 12.06 -18.49
CA GLY A 268 -10.20 11.55 -19.70
C GLY A 268 -9.03 10.60 -19.46
N ASN A 269 -9.18 9.38 -19.90
CA ASN A 269 -8.23 8.27 -20.02
C ASN A 269 -8.29 7.24 -18.88
N LEU A 270 -9.35 6.43 -18.91
CA LEU A 270 -9.24 5.04 -18.46
C LEU A 270 -8.15 4.38 -19.35
N GLU A 271 -7.00 4.06 -18.76
CA GLU A 271 -6.03 3.21 -19.43
C GLU A 271 -6.78 1.95 -19.89
N LYS A 272 -6.86 1.75 -21.20
CA LYS A 272 -7.42 0.51 -21.74
C LYS A 272 -6.55 -0.62 -21.22
N THR A 273 -7.09 -1.45 -20.33
CA THR A 273 -6.43 -2.68 -19.90
C THR A 273 -6.15 -3.51 -21.15
N GLN A 274 -4.90 -3.61 -21.54
CA GLN A 274 -4.49 -4.50 -22.63
C GLN A 274 -4.79 -5.93 -22.18
N LYS A 275 -5.60 -6.63 -22.95
CA LYS A 275 -5.83 -8.06 -22.72
C LYS A 275 -4.52 -8.82 -22.95
N ALA A 276 -4.14 -9.65 -22.00
CA ALA A 276 -2.96 -10.48 -22.13
C ALA A 276 -3.00 -11.31 -23.42
N LYS A 277 -1.85 -11.46 -24.08
CA LYS A 277 -1.69 -12.30 -25.30
C LYS A 277 -1.56 -13.78 -24.95
N ALA A 278 -0.92 -14.07 -23.82
CA ALA A 278 -0.70 -15.40 -23.28
C ALA A 278 -0.70 -15.35 -21.74
N TYR A 279 -0.87 -16.51 -21.12
CA TYR A 279 -0.77 -16.70 -19.68
C TYR A 279 0.37 -17.67 -19.37
N VAL A 280 1.19 -17.34 -18.39
CA VAL A 280 2.28 -18.17 -17.90
C VAL A 280 2.17 -18.33 -16.39
N LEU A 281 2.00 -19.56 -15.91
CA LEU A 281 2.04 -19.88 -14.49
C LEU A 281 3.46 -20.30 -14.11
N ILE A 282 4.03 -19.62 -13.12
CA ILE A 282 5.31 -19.96 -12.52
C ILE A 282 5.05 -20.80 -11.27
N SER A 283 5.37 -22.09 -11.35
CA SER A 283 5.17 -23.04 -10.27
C SER A 283 6.22 -24.18 -10.32
N GLU A 284 6.78 -24.53 -9.17
CA GLU A 284 7.66 -25.71 -9.01
C GLU A 284 6.86 -27.01 -8.86
N ARG A 285 5.53 -26.92 -8.74
CA ARG A 285 4.64 -28.08 -8.61
C ARG A 285 4.13 -28.52 -9.98
N ALA A 286 3.94 -29.82 -10.15
CA ALA A 286 3.18 -30.35 -11.31
C ALA A 286 1.71 -29.98 -11.14
N ILE A 287 1.29 -28.86 -11.72
CA ILE A 287 -0.12 -28.42 -11.72
C ILE A 287 -0.78 -29.00 -12.98
N GLN A 288 -1.74 -29.90 -12.77
CA GLN A 288 -2.67 -30.27 -13.84
C GLN A 288 -3.58 -29.08 -14.10
N THR A 289 -3.54 -28.58 -15.31
CA THR A 289 -4.29 -27.49 -15.95
C THR A 289 -5.25 -26.68 -15.07
N LEU A 290 -4.87 -25.44 -14.71
CA LEU A 290 -5.82 -24.45 -14.19
C LEU A 290 -6.83 -24.10 -15.30
N ARG A 291 -8.12 -24.26 -15.05
CA ARG A 291 -9.20 -23.88 -15.99
C ARG A 291 -9.74 -22.49 -15.62
N GLY A 292 -10.21 -21.76 -16.61
CA GLY A 292 -10.79 -20.41 -16.40
C GLY A 292 -10.12 -19.34 -17.27
N PHE A 293 -9.05 -19.69 -18.00
CA PHE A 293 -8.36 -18.77 -18.89
C PHE A 293 -8.98 -18.76 -20.29
N THR A 294 -9.07 -17.57 -20.88
CA THR A 294 -9.60 -17.39 -22.25
C THR A 294 -8.59 -17.76 -23.34
N LYS A 295 -7.33 -18.00 -22.96
CA LYS A 295 -6.21 -18.33 -23.84
C LYS A 295 -5.37 -19.44 -23.22
N PRO A 296 -4.45 -20.08 -24.01
CA PRO A 296 -3.57 -21.12 -23.49
C PRO A 296 -2.76 -20.64 -22.29
N LEU A 297 -2.68 -21.49 -21.26
CA LEU A 297 -1.84 -21.33 -20.10
C LEU A 297 -0.66 -22.28 -20.22
N SER A 298 0.56 -21.76 -20.22
CA SER A 298 1.78 -22.56 -20.06
C SER A 298 2.23 -22.58 -18.60
N VAL A 299 2.81 -23.68 -18.15
CA VAL A 299 3.37 -23.83 -16.81
C VAL A 299 4.88 -23.96 -16.94
N ILE A 300 5.62 -23.12 -16.22
CA ILE A 300 7.09 -23.12 -16.17
C ILE A 300 7.57 -23.07 -14.74
N GLN A 301 8.77 -23.58 -14.48
CA GLN A 301 9.37 -23.50 -13.15
C GLN A 301 10.12 -22.17 -12.93
N LYS A 302 10.72 -21.65 -13.99
CA LYS A 302 11.55 -20.42 -13.94
C LYS A 302 11.36 -19.63 -15.23
N ILE A 303 11.38 -18.31 -15.10
CA ILE A 303 11.37 -17.40 -16.25
C ILE A 303 12.81 -17.33 -16.80
N GLU A 304 12.99 -17.78 -18.03
CA GLU A 304 14.26 -17.67 -18.74
C GLU A 304 14.28 -16.46 -19.68
N THR A 305 13.13 -16.18 -20.30
CA THR A 305 12.94 -15.06 -21.24
C THR A 305 11.63 -14.37 -20.96
N TYR A 306 11.59 -13.06 -21.17
CA TYR A 306 10.38 -12.25 -21.01
C TYR A 306 9.64 -12.10 -22.33
N GLU A 307 8.36 -12.49 -22.34
CA GLU A 307 7.51 -12.35 -23.51
C GLU A 307 6.59 -11.14 -23.36
N LYS A 308 6.67 -10.23 -24.33
CA LYS A 308 5.89 -8.98 -24.34
C LYS A 308 4.38 -9.23 -24.38
N GLY A 309 3.65 -8.59 -23.45
CA GLY A 309 2.20 -8.68 -23.36
C GLY A 309 1.70 -9.98 -22.73
N THR A 310 2.55 -10.70 -22.01
CA THR A 310 2.19 -11.91 -21.27
C THR A 310 1.76 -11.57 -19.85
N GLU A 311 0.73 -12.26 -19.35
CA GLU A 311 0.35 -12.23 -17.95
C GLU A 311 1.03 -13.38 -17.20
N TYR A 312 1.91 -13.05 -16.29
CA TYR A 312 2.61 -13.99 -15.43
C TYR A 312 1.86 -14.19 -14.11
N ILE A 313 1.61 -15.44 -13.76
CA ILE A 313 0.91 -15.84 -12.56
C ILE A 313 1.90 -16.56 -11.66
N PHE A 314 2.11 -16.06 -10.45
CA PHE A 314 3.05 -16.64 -9.49
C PHE A 314 2.32 -17.53 -8.49
N ASP A 315 2.68 -18.80 -8.41
CA ASP A 315 2.09 -19.76 -7.46
C ASP A 315 2.73 -19.64 -6.08
N ASN A 316 2.07 -18.97 -5.16
CA ASN A 316 2.55 -18.84 -3.78
C ASN A 316 2.47 -20.15 -2.96
N ASN A 317 1.94 -21.23 -3.53
CA ASN A 317 2.10 -22.54 -2.87
C ASN A 317 3.51 -23.12 -3.04
N SER A 318 4.27 -22.69 -4.03
CA SER A 318 5.63 -23.13 -4.33
C SER A 318 6.67 -22.02 -4.17
N LEU A 319 6.30 -20.77 -4.44
CA LEU A 319 7.18 -19.62 -4.36
C LEU A 319 6.89 -18.79 -3.11
N SER A 320 7.94 -18.33 -2.42
CA SER A 320 7.80 -17.36 -1.34
C SER A 320 7.39 -15.97 -1.88
N PHE A 321 6.79 -15.12 -1.05
CA PHE A 321 6.49 -13.73 -1.43
C PHE A 321 7.76 -12.98 -1.83
N LYS A 322 8.87 -13.22 -1.14
CA LYS A 322 10.17 -12.63 -1.47
C LYS A 322 10.64 -13.02 -2.88
N GLN A 323 10.49 -14.29 -3.27
CA GLN A 323 10.83 -14.76 -4.61
C GLN A 323 9.92 -14.13 -5.66
N ILE A 324 8.61 -14.08 -5.41
CA ILE A 324 7.62 -13.43 -6.29
C ILE A 324 7.98 -11.96 -6.51
N MET A 325 8.19 -11.20 -5.42
CA MET A 325 8.52 -9.77 -5.53
C MET A 325 9.83 -9.51 -6.26
N ARG A 326 10.87 -10.33 -6.02
CA ARG A 326 12.13 -10.21 -6.75
C ARG A 326 11.96 -10.46 -8.25
N GLN A 327 11.11 -11.42 -8.63
CA GLN A 327 10.83 -11.68 -10.04
C GLN A 327 10.08 -10.49 -10.65
N ILE A 328 9.02 -9.98 -10.00
CA ILE A 328 8.25 -8.83 -10.48
C ILE A 328 9.13 -7.58 -10.64
N ASP A 329 9.99 -7.30 -9.65
CA ASP A 329 10.90 -6.15 -9.65
C ASP A 329 12.01 -6.25 -10.72
N GLY A 330 12.37 -7.47 -11.12
CA GLY A 330 13.36 -7.75 -12.16
C GLY A 330 12.84 -7.64 -13.59
N PHE A 331 11.54 -7.42 -13.80
CA PHE A 331 11.00 -7.31 -15.16
C PHE A 331 11.38 -5.98 -15.83
N PRO A 332 11.72 -5.99 -17.13
CA PRO A 332 11.94 -4.77 -17.89
C PRO A 332 10.68 -3.90 -17.94
N GLU A 333 10.82 -2.59 -17.71
CA GLU A 333 9.69 -1.65 -17.73
C GLU A 333 8.88 -1.66 -19.04
N ASN A 334 9.52 -2.00 -20.17
CA ASN A 334 8.90 -2.04 -21.50
C ASN A 334 8.30 -3.40 -21.85
N SER A 335 8.28 -4.37 -20.93
CA SER A 335 7.79 -5.74 -21.20
C SER A 335 6.29 -5.78 -21.54
N GLU A 336 5.52 -4.73 -21.16
CA GLU A 336 4.05 -4.72 -21.21
C GLU A 336 3.44 -5.94 -20.51
N SER A 337 4.21 -6.59 -19.64
CA SER A 337 3.78 -7.74 -18.85
C SER A 337 2.88 -7.31 -17.71
N THR A 338 2.03 -8.22 -17.28
CA THR A 338 1.16 -8.05 -16.12
C THR A 338 1.35 -9.20 -15.15
N PHE A 339 1.05 -8.99 -13.88
CA PHE A 339 1.36 -9.94 -12.84
C PHE A 339 0.14 -10.24 -11.98
N LYS A 340 -0.05 -11.54 -11.68
CA LYS A 340 -1.03 -12.00 -10.71
C LYS A 340 -0.37 -12.99 -9.75
N ILE A 341 -0.94 -13.10 -8.57
CA ILE A 341 -0.53 -14.07 -7.57
C ILE A 341 -1.67 -15.08 -7.38
N LEU A 342 -1.33 -16.35 -7.37
CA LEU A 342 -2.17 -17.43 -6.85
C LEU A 342 -1.83 -17.60 -5.38
N PRO A 343 -2.65 -17.09 -4.43
CA PRO A 343 -2.34 -17.18 -3.02
C PRO A 343 -2.36 -18.64 -2.56
N LYS A 344 -1.55 -18.95 -1.56
CA LYS A 344 -1.47 -20.29 -1.00
C LYS A 344 -2.85 -20.81 -0.56
N ASN A 345 -3.19 -22.02 -1.00
CA ASN A 345 -4.47 -22.68 -0.67
C ASN A 345 -5.72 -21.85 -1.06
N SER A 346 -5.66 -21.11 -2.16
CA SER A 346 -6.79 -20.37 -2.71
C SER A 346 -7.22 -20.91 -4.06
N ASN A 347 -8.49 -20.70 -4.40
CA ASN A 347 -9.08 -21.05 -5.69
C ASN A 347 -9.24 -19.81 -6.63
N PHE A 348 -8.46 -18.76 -6.38
CA PHE A 348 -8.46 -17.54 -7.20
C PHE A 348 -7.05 -17.02 -7.39
N ILE A 349 -6.86 -16.26 -8.47
CA ILE A 349 -5.69 -15.43 -8.70
C ILE A 349 -6.07 -13.96 -8.64
N LEU A 350 -5.17 -13.11 -8.21
CA LEU A 350 -5.41 -11.67 -8.16
C LEU A 350 -4.16 -10.85 -8.48
N GLY A 351 -4.39 -9.64 -8.94
CA GLY A 351 -3.38 -8.65 -9.24
C GLY A 351 -4.01 -7.38 -9.80
N SER A 352 -3.21 -6.34 -9.97
CA SER A 352 -3.68 -5.07 -10.55
C SER A 352 -2.78 -4.64 -11.70
N ASN A 353 -3.40 -4.39 -12.83
CA ASN A 353 -2.73 -3.94 -14.05
C ASN A 353 -2.66 -2.42 -14.16
N SER A 354 -3.21 -1.69 -13.19
CA SER A 354 -3.21 -0.23 -13.16
C SER A 354 -3.39 0.28 -11.72
N SER A 355 -2.61 1.28 -11.33
CA SER A 355 -2.80 2.00 -10.06
C SER A 355 -3.98 3.00 -10.09
N LYS A 356 -4.75 3.03 -11.18
CA LYS A 356 -5.91 3.94 -11.38
C LYS A 356 -7.26 3.23 -11.36
N THR A 357 -7.27 1.91 -11.54
CA THR A 357 -8.46 1.07 -11.57
C THR A 357 -8.35 -0.02 -10.51
N ARG A 358 -9.47 -0.61 -10.12
CA ARG A 358 -9.45 -1.78 -9.25
C ARG A 358 -8.70 -2.92 -9.92
N GLY A 359 -8.04 -3.73 -9.10
CA GLY A 359 -7.42 -4.97 -9.54
C GLY A 359 -8.45 -6.02 -9.95
N GLU A 360 -7.96 -7.09 -10.49
CA GLU A 360 -8.76 -8.18 -11.02
C GLU A 360 -8.60 -9.42 -10.13
N VAL A 361 -9.74 -10.06 -9.84
CA VAL A 361 -9.80 -11.36 -9.17
C VAL A 361 -10.41 -12.34 -10.15
N VAL A 362 -9.70 -13.42 -10.45
CA VAL A 362 -10.15 -14.47 -11.37
C VAL A 362 -10.25 -15.78 -10.60
N PHE A 363 -11.46 -16.35 -10.56
CA PHE A 363 -11.69 -17.64 -9.91
C PHE A 363 -11.25 -18.79 -10.81
N LEU A 364 -10.54 -19.73 -10.22
CA LEU A 364 -10.18 -20.97 -10.86
C LEU A 364 -11.37 -21.92 -10.80
N LYS A 365 -11.71 -22.53 -11.92
CA LYS A 365 -12.79 -23.53 -11.96
C LYS A 365 -12.26 -24.84 -11.40
N ASP A 366 -12.99 -25.44 -10.46
CA ASP A 366 -12.74 -26.78 -9.99
C ASP A 366 -12.89 -27.79 -11.15
N ASN A 367 -12.12 -28.90 -11.08
CA ASN A 367 -12.18 -29.99 -12.07
C ASN A 367 -13.47 -30.79 -11.94
#